data_ebf9b5a11f731b8d4a980aa5e7337f11
#
_entry.id   ebf9b5a11f731b8d4a980aa5e7337f11
#
_cell.length_a   1.000
_cell.length_b   1.000
_cell.length_c   1.000
_cell.angle_alpha   90.00
_cell.angle_beta   90.00
_cell.angle_gamma   90.00
#
_symmetry.space_group_name_H-M   'P 1'
#
loop_
_entity.id
_entity.type
_entity.pdbx_description
1 polymer ?
#
loop_
_entity_poly.entity_id
_entity_poly.type
_entity_poly.pdbx_seq_one_letter_code
_entity_poly.pdbx_strand_id
1 'polypeptide(L)'
;GDSITHRWGGEPSGDNRALGTGKAAWDSLFSSHAVTNMGFGSDYVDNAYYRLQLGELDGISPRVIIVLLGTNNLGGRKDAPRACADNLKAFVSLARRKCPSSKILLLGILPREEKKLAPLIRETNKMISGLVDGNSVFFANPGEEFLGEDGVSPKPGLLEDGLHPSARGYDILGKSLSVVLKKMDDKYGKLHAPR
;
A
#
# COMPACT_ATOMS: atom_id res chain seq x y z
N GLY A 1 -3.16 -2.17 5.47
CA GLY A 1 -1.71 -2.19 5.21
C GLY A 1 -0.94 -2.89 6.30
N ASP A 2 0.35 -3.18 6.04
CA ASP A 2 1.30 -3.75 6.99
C ASP A 2 2.15 -2.68 7.71
N SER A 3 3.35 -3.04 8.19
CA SER A 3 4.26 -2.12 8.87
C SER A 3 4.70 -0.93 8.01
N ILE A 4 4.76 -1.05 6.69
CA ILE A 4 5.11 0.07 5.81
C ILE A 4 4.01 1.14 5.89
N THR A 5 2.76 0.75 5.85
CA THR A 5 1.62 1.66 6.05
C THR A 5 1.59 2.20 7.49
N HIS A 6 1.77 1.31 8.48
CA HIS A 6 1.74 1.68 9.90
C HIS A 6 2.76 2.77 10.25
N ARG A 7 4.00 2.66 9.75
CA ARG A 7 5.08 3.62 10.00
C ARG A 7 4.98 4.92 9.18
N TRP A 8 4.06 4.99 8.23
CA TRP A 8 3.93 6.18 7.39
C TRP A 8 3.44 7.38 8.19
N GLY A 9 2.38 7.23 8.98
CA GLY A 9 1.82 8.31 9.78
C GLY A 9 0.30 8.20 9.94
N GLY A 10 -0.32 9.23 10.51
CA GLY A 10 -1.77 9.26 10.73
C GLY A 10 -2.24 8.45 11.93
N GLU A 11 -3.55 8.52 12.18
CA GLU A 11 -4.23 7.85 13.29
C GLU A 11 -5.19 6.76 12.76
N PRO A 12 -5.52 5.73 13.55
CA PRO A 12 -4.96 5.40 14.85
C PRO A 12 -3.60 4.72 14.72
N SER A 13 -2.70 5.01 15.62
CA SER A 13 -1.38 4.44 15.65
C SER A 13 -1.14 3.75 16.99
N GLY A 14 -1.05 2.43 16.96
CA GLY A 14 -0.96 1.61 18.17
C GLY A 14 0.44 1.38 18.73
N ASP A 15 1.51 1.69 17.98
CA ASP A 15 2.89 1.45 18.41
C ASP A 15 3.77 2.69 18.21
N ASN A 16 4.05 3.39 19.30
CA ASN A 16 4.88 4.60 19.29
C ASN A 16 6.29 4.41 18.75
N ARG A 17 6.83 3.19 18.75
CA ARG A 17 8.18 2.90 18.21
C ARG A 17 8.24 2.92 16.68
N ALA A 18 7.09 2.75 16.04
CA ALA A 18 6.98 2.76 14.58
C ALA A 18 6.62 4.14 14.01
N LEU A 19 6.32 5.11 14.91
CA LEU A 19 5.85 6.42 14.51
C LEU A 19 7.00 7.35 14.15
N GLY A 20 6.82 8.09 13.10
CA GLY A 20 7.63 9.26 12.81
C GLY A 20 8.42 9.20 11.53
N THR A 21 8.87 8.03 11.08
CA THR A 21 9.71 7.97 9.86
C THR A 21 9.00 8.55 8.64
N GLY A 22 7.73 8.21 8.45
CA GLY A 22 6.94 8.69 7.30
C GLY A 22 6.05 9.90 7.60
N LYS A 23 6.04 10.42 8.84
CA LYS A 23 5.05 11.42 9.26
C LYS A 23 5.06 12.69 8.41
N ALA A 24 6.21 13.22 8.06
CA ALA A 24 6.29 14.43 7.25
C ALA A 24 5.68 14.22 5.85
N ALA A 25 5.96 13.08 5.22
CA ALA A 25 5.36 12.71 3.93
C ALA A 25 3.85 12.47 4.05
N TRP A 26 3.41 11.83 5.15
CA TRP A 26 1.99 11.65 5.44
C TRP A 26 1.26 12.98 5.59
N ASP A 27 1.77 13.88 6.43
CA ASP A 27 1.17 15.18 6.67
C ASP A 27 1.13 16.02 5.38
N SER A 28 2.21 15.97 4.59
CA SER A 28 2.25 16.66 3.28
C SER A 28 1.16 16.16 2.32
N LEU A 29 0.86 14.86 2.34
CA LEU A 29 -0.10 14.26 1.42
C LEU A 29 -1.54 14.31 1.94
N PHE A 30 -1.75 14.14 3.24
CA PHE A 30 -3.06 13.83 3.80
C PHE A 30 -3.58 14.81 4.85
N SER A 31 -2.81 15.83 5.30
CA SER A 31 -3.25 16.73 6.39
C SER A 31 -4.56 17.46 6.11
N SER A 32 -4.89 17.70 4.86
CA SER A 32 -6.16 18.32 4.45
C SER A 32 -7.30 17.32 4.21
N HIS A 33 -7.08 16.03 4.47
CA HIS A 33 -8.01 14.97 4.14
C HIS A 33 -8.42 14.19 5.39
N ALA A 34 -9.63 13.65 5.39
CA ALA A 34 -10.06 12.68 6.40
C ALA A 34 -9.51 11.30 6.03
N VAL A 35 -8.33 10.98 6.54
CA VAL A 35 -7.66 9.70 6.26
C VAL A 35 -7.37 8.98 7.57
N THR A 36 -7.70 7.69 7.60
CA THR A 36 -7.39 6.78 8.70
C THR A 36 -6.31 5.82 8.25
N ASN A 37 -5.24 5.68 9.03
CA ASN A 37 -4.21 4.68 8.80
C ASN A 37 -4.66 3.33 9.42
N MET A 38 -4.86 2.34 8.57
CA MET A 38 -5.22 0.97 8.92
C MET A 38 -4.06 -0.01 8.66
N GLY A 39 -2.83 0.45 8.86
CA GLY A 39 -1.63 -0.38 8.79
C GLY A 39 -1.32 -1.04 10.13
N PHE A 40 -0.97 -2.34 10.10
CA PHE A 40 -0.56 -3.08 11.30
C PHE A 40 0.77 -3.78 11.04
N GLY A 41 1.71 -3.59 11.95
CA GLY A 41 3.03 -4.20 11.85
C GLY A 41 2.95 -5.72 11.68
N SER A 42 3.79 -6.25 10.80
CA SER A 42 3.91 -7.69 10.50
C SER A 42 2.70 -8.35 9.84
N ASP A 43 1.67 -7.59 9.42
CA ASP A 43 0.51 -8.17 8.75
C ASP A 43 0.88 -8.90 7.45
N TYR A 44 0.32 -10.09 7.34
CA TYR A 44 0.10 -10.76 6.07
C TYR A 44 -1.22 -10.28 5.44
N VAL A 45 -1.41 -10.53 4.16
CA VAL A 45 -2.69 -10.23 3.49
C VAL A 45 -3.86 -10.93 4.20
N ASP A 46 -3.65 -12.14 4.69
CA ASP A 46 -4.65 -12.94 5.42
C ASP A 46 -5.10 -12.25 6.72
N ASN A 47 -4.18 -11.63 7.46
CA ASN A 47 -4.52 -10.89 8.68
C ASN A 47 -5.43 -9.70 8.36
N ALA A 48 -5.07 -8.90 7.37
CA ALA A 48 -5.89 -7.79 6.91
C ALA A 48 -7.25 -8.28 6.36
N TYR A 49 -7.28 -9.39 5.60
CA TYR A 49 -8.51 -10.01 5.14
C TYR A 49 -9.42 -10.41 6.31
N TYR A 50 -8.86 -11.04 7.33
CA TYR A 50 -9.61 -11.45 8.52
C TYR A 50 -10.19 -10.25 9.27
N ARG A 51 -9.44 -9.14 9.42
CA ARG A 51 -9.99 -7.92 10.01
C ARG A 51 -11.17 -7.34 9.22
N LEU A 52 -11.12 -7.40 7.89
CA LEU A 52 -12.28 -7.00 7.07
C LEU A 52 -13.51 -7.89 7.37
N GLN A 53 -13.31 -9.20 7.59
CA GLN A 53 -14.40 -10.10 7.98
C GLN A 53 -14.98 -9.73 9.36
N LEU A 54 -14.12 -9.30 10.28
CA LEU A 54 -14.53 -8.86 11.63
C LEU A 54 -15.15 -7.45 11.64
N GLY A 55 -15.27 -6.76 10.51
CA GLY A 55 -15.99 -5.50 10.44
C GLY A 55 -15.13 -4.25 10.41
N GLU A 56 -13.82 -4.34 10.14
CA GLU A 56 -12.91 -3.18 10.10
C GLU A 56 -13.39 -2.05 9.17
N LEU A 57 -14.18 -2.36 8.14
CA LEU A 57 -14.78 -1.38 7.22
C LEU A 57 -16.28 -1.16 7.46
N ASP A 58 -16.87 -1.77 8.49
CA ASP A 58 -18.31 -1.66 8.72
C ASP A 58 -18.66 -0.26 9.26
N GLY A 59 -19.75 0.30 8.76
CA GLY A 59 -20.21 1.63 9.18
C GLY A 59 -19.45 2.82 8.58
N ILE A 60 -18.46 2.58 7.72
CA ILE A 60 -17.72 3.63 7.01
C ILE A 60 -17.91 3.52 5.48
N SER A 61 -17.78 4.65 4.79
CA SER A 61 -17.89 4.72 3.34
C SER A 61 -16.76 5.57 2.76
N PRO A 62 -15.51 5.07 2.80
CA PRO A 62 -14.38 5.81 2.27
C PRO A 62 -14.52 5.98 0.76
N ARG A 63 -14.09 7.13 0.23
CA ARG A 63 -14.07 7.35 -1.22
C ARG A 63 -12.99 6.51 -1.90
N VAL A 64 -11.85 6.37 -1.23
CA VAL A 64 -10.70 5.57 -1.72
C VAL A 64 -10.18 4.68 -0.59
N ILE A 65 -9.91 3.42 -0.91
CA ILE A 65 -9.17 2.48 -0.06
C ILE A 65 -7.82 2.24 -0.72
N ILE A 66 -6.74 2.66 -0.07
CA ILE A 66 -5.37 2.45 -0.55
C ILE A 66 -4.81 1.20 0.12
N VAL A 67 -4.30 0.27 -0.67
CA VAL A 67 -3.84 -1.04 -0.20
C VAL A 67 -2.37 -1.23 -0.54
N LEU A 68 -1.53 -1.39 0.47
CA LEU A 68 -0.12 -1.79 0.35
C LEU A 68 0.12 -2.96 1.30
N LEU A 69 0.20 -4.17 0.75
CA LEU A 69 0.31 -5.45 1.47
C LEU A 69 1.05 -6.48 0.61
N GLY A 70 1.62 -7.49 1.25
CA GLY A 70 2.18 -8.67 0.60
C GLY A 70 3.68 -8.85 0.81
N THR A 71 4.41 -7.84 1.26
CA THR A 71 5.86 -7.96 1.51
C THR A 71 6.16 -9.04 2.55
N ASN A 72 5.33 -9.17 3.59
CA ASN A 72 5.47 -10.21 4.62
C ASN A 72 5.12 -11.61 4.09
N ASN A 73 4.13 -11.70 3.21
CA ASN A 73 3.80 -12.97 2.54
C ASN A 73 5.03 -13.52 1.80
N LEU A 74 5.67 -12.69 0.97
CA LEU A 74 6.82 -13.12 0.18
C LEU A 74 8.09 -13.31 1.02
N GLY A 75 8.41 -12.35 1.90
CA GLY A 75 9.66 -12.35 2.65
C GLY A 75 9.60 -13.13 3.97
N GLY A 76 8.53 -13.01 4.73
CA GLY A 76 8.35 -13.64 6.03
C GLY A 76 7.88 -15.10 5.92
N ARG A 77 6.69 -15.30 5.36
CA ARG A 77 6.07 -16.64 5.20
C ARG A 77 6.60 -17.41 4.00
N LYS A 78 7.27 -16.74 3.07
CA LYS A 78 7.82 -17.32 1.83
C LYS A 78 6.74 -17.90 0.91
N ASP A 79 5.60 -17.21 0.84
CA ASP A 79 4.55 -17.58 -0.09
C ASP A 79 5.03 -17.48 -1.55
N ALA A 80 4.52 -18.36 -2.40
CA ALA A 80 4.72 -18.21 -3.83
C ALA A 80 4.02 -16.96 -4.35
N PRO A 81 4.53 -16.29 -5.40
CA PRO A 81 3.91 -15.09 -5.98
C PRO A 81 2.42 -15.25 -6.29
N ARG A 82 2.05 -16.41 -6.83
CA ARG A 82 0.65 -16.74 -7.15
C ARG A 82 -0.23 -16.76 -5.89
N ALA A 83 0.22 -17.38 -4.81
CA ALA A 83 -0.54 -17.44 -3.56
C ALA A 83 -0.73 -16.05 -2.95
N CYS A 84 0.32 -15.22 -2.94
CA CYS A 84 0.23 -13.83 -2.48
C CYS A 84 -0.75 -13.01 -3.34
N ALA A 85 -0.69 -13.16 -4.67
CA ALA A 85 -1.60 -12.47 -5.59
C ALA A 85 -3.06 -12.92 -5.42
N ASP A 86 -3.32 -14.21 -5.23
CA ASP A 86 -4.66 -14.75 -5.00
C ASP A 86 -5.24 -14.25 -3.66
N ASN A 87 -4.42 -14.14 -2.60
CA ASN A 87 -4.81 -13.54 -1.33
C ASN A 87 -5.17 -12.06 -1.50
N LEU A 88 -4.38 -11.28 -2.24
CA LEU A 88 -4.68 -9.88 -2.55
C LEU A 88 -5.97 -9.75 -3.38
N LYS A 89 -6.21 -10.63 -4.33
CA LYS A 89 -7.47 -10.68 -5.09
C LYS A 89 -8.66 -10.92 -4.17
N ALA A 90 -8.55 -11.87 -3.24
CA ALA A 90 -9.59 -12.15 -2.26
C ALA A 90 -9.86 -10.93 -1.35
N PHE A 91 -8.79 -10.27 -0.88
CA PHE A 91 -8.88 -9.04 -0.08
C PHE A 91 -9.62 -7.93 -0.84
N VAL A 92 -9.21 -7.64 -2.08
CA VAL A 92 -9.86 -6.62 -2.94
C VAL A 92 -11.34 -6.97 -3.16
N SER A 93 -11.66 -8.24 -3.43
CA SER A 93 -13.03 -8.68 -3.62
C SER A 93 -13.90 -8.49 -2.38
N LEU A 94 -13.35 -8.75 -1.19
CA LEU A 94 -14.06 -8.52 0.07
C LEU A 94 -14.24 -7.03 0.35
N ALA A 95 -13.19 -6.23 0.20
CA ALA A 95 -13.24 -4.78 0.39
C ALA A 95 -14.29 -4.12 -0.53
N ARG A 96 -14.40 -4.57 -1.79
CA ARG A 96 -15.44 -4.10 -2.71
C ARG A 96 -16.85 -4.47 -2.28
N ARG A 97 -17.05 -5.65 -1.72
CA ARG A 97 -18.39 -6.04 -1.19
C ARG A 97 -18.77 -5.20 0.03
N LYS A 98 -17.81 -4.90 0.90
CA LYS A 98 -18.05 -4.08 2.10
C LYS A 98 -18.24 -2.60 1.77
N CYS A 99 -17.49 -2.08 0.81
CA CYS A 99 -17.53 -0.67 0.40
C CYS A 99 -17.75 -0.56 -1.13
N PRO A 100 -18.95 -0.86 -1.64
CA PRO A 100 -19.20 -0.96 -3.09
C PRO A 100 -18.99 0.34 -3.86
N SER A 101 -19.15 1.48 -3.20
CA SER A 101 -18.95 2.82 -3.81
C SER A 101 -17.49 3.28 -3.79
N SER A 102 -16.62 2.63 -3.01
CA SER A 102 -15.21 3.00 -2.89
C SER A 102 -14.42 2.64 -4.13
N LYS A 103 -13.45 3.48 -4.47
CA LYS A 103 -12.37 3.11 -5.39
C LYS A 103 -11.26 2.43 -4.60
N ILE A 104 -10.71 1.34 -5.11
CA ILE A 104 -9.58 0.65 -4.49
C ILE A 104 -8.32 0.95 -5.30
N LEU A 105 -7.33 1.56 -4.67
CA LEU A 105 -6.01 1.76 -5.22
C LEU A 105 -5.05 0.74 -4.63
N LEU A 106 -4.73 -0.28 -5.41
CA LEU A 106 -3.78 -1.31 -5.05
C LEU A 106 -2.37 -0.84 -5.42
N LEU A 107 -1.47 -0.80 -4.46
CA LEU A 107 -0.08 -0.44 -4.68
C LEU A 107 0.76 -1.70 -4.87
N GLY A 108 1.70 -1.64 -5.80
CA GLY A 108 2.72 -2.67 -5.97
C GLY A 108 3.56 -2.83 -4.69
N ILE A 109 3.91 -4.07 -4.37
CA ILE A 109 4.83 -4.39 -3.27
C ILE A 109 6.16 -3.71 -3.55
N LEU A 110 6.69 -2.98 -2.56
CA LEU A 110 7.95 -2.25 -2.68
C LEU A 110 9.14 -3.20 -2.78
N PRO A 111 10.23 -2.79 -3.46
CA PRO A 111 11.46 -3.58 -3.48
C PRO A 111 12.10 -3.67 -2.10
N ARG A 112 12.93 -4.69 -1.90
CA ARG A 112 13.68 -4.94 -0.68
C ARG A 112 15.16 -5.08 -1.01
N GLU A 113 16.05 -4.86 -0.04
CA GLU A 113 17.48 -5.11 -0.21
C GLU A 113 17.78 -6.60 -0.41
N GLU A 114 16.91 -7.48 0.07
CA GLU A 114 17.00 -8.93 -0.13
C GLU A 114 16.75 -9.29 -1.60
N LYS A 115 17.80 -9.26 -2.43
CA LYS A 115 17.74 -9.39 -3.89
C LYS A 115 16.97 -10.62 -4.38
N LYS A 116 17.00 -11.74 -3.62
CA LYS A 116 16.25 -12.95 -4.00
C LYS A 116 14.73 -12.76 -4.04
N LEU A 117 14.20 -11.72 -3.38
CA LEU A 117 12.79 -11.38 -3.42
C LEU A 117 12.40 -10.55 -4.65
N ALA A 118 13.35 -9.91 -5.33
CA ALA A 118 13.05 -9.05 -6.47
C ALA A 118 12.25 -9.74 -7.58
N PRO A 119 12.60 -10.97 -8.05
CA PRO A 119 11.79 -11.65 -9.05
C PRO A 119 10.39 -12.00 -8.54
N LEU A 120 10.25 -12.39 -7.26
CA LEU A 120 8.96 -12.74 -6.64
C LEU A 120 8.06 -11.51 -6.52
N ILE A 121 8.61 -10.38 -6.09
CA ILE A 121 7.91 -9.08 -6.02
C ILE A 121 7.43 -8.67 -7.41
N ARG A 122 8.29 -8.74 -8.40
CA ARG A 122 7.96 -8.36 -9.79
C ARG A 122 6.84 -9.23 -10.36
N GLU A 123 6.94 -10.54 -10.16
CA GLU A 123 5.92 -11.49 -10.61
C GLU A 123 4.58 -11.24 -9.91
N THR A 124 4.58 -11.05 -8.58
CA THR A 124 3.37 -10.72 -7.82
C THR A 124 2.76 -9.40 -8.31
N ASN A 125 3.57 -8.35 -8.46
CA ASN A 125 3.11 -7.04 -8.94
C ASN A 125 2.50 -7.13 -10.34
N LYS A 126 3.08 -7.93 -11.24
CA LYS A 126 2.51 -8.22 -12.56
C LYS A 126 1.14 -8.90 -12.45
N MET A 127 0.98 -9.87 -11.55
CA MET A 127 -0.31 -10.55 -11.37
C MET A 127 -1.37 -9.60 -10.80
N ILE A 128 -1.05 -8.84 -9.77
CA ILE A 128 -2.02 -7.95 -9.13
C ILE A 128 -2.35 -6.72 -9.98
N SER A 129 -1.46 -6.27 -10.86
CA SER A 129 -1.81 -5.23 -11.84
C SER A 129 -2.92 -5.66 -12.79
N GLY A 130 -3.08 -6.96 -13.02
CA GLY A 130 -4.19 -7.53 -13.79
C GLY A 130 -5.55 -7.50 -13.08
N LEU A 131 -5.63 -7.08 -11.82
CA LEU A 131 -6.89 -6.91 -11.09
C LEU A 131 -7.61 -5.60 -11.43
N VAL A 132 -6.98 -4.70 -12.17
CA VAL A 132 -7.56 -3.43 -12.62
C VAL A 132 -8.77 -3.69 -13.50
N ASP A 133 -9.90 -3.07 -13.13
CA ASP A 133 -11.16 -3.17 -13.89
C ASP A 133 -11.54 -1.86 -14.62
N GLY A 134 -10.69 -0.84 -14.53
CA GLY A 134 -10.88 0.47 -15.16
C GLY A 134 -11.94 1.35 -14.52
N ASN A 135 -12.63 0.88 -13.50
CA ASN A 135 -13.74 1.56 -12.85
C ASN A 135 -13.61 1.65 -11.33
N SER A 136 -13.36 0.53 -10.67
CA SER A 136 -13.38 0.44 -9.20
C SER A 136 -12.03 0.04 -8.61
N VAL A 137 -11.22 -0.69 -9.36
CA VAL A 137 -9.90 -1.15 -8.93
C VAL A 137 -8.83 -0.56 -9.84
N PHE A 138 -7.86 0.07 -9.22
CA PHE A 138 -6.72 0.74 -9.83
C PHE A 138 -5.43 0.15 -9.29
N PHE A 139 -4.37 0.26 -10.05
CA PHE A 139 -3.03 -0.17 -9.65
C PHE A 139 -2.01 0.92 -9.93
N ALA A 140 -1.07 1.08 -8.99
CA ALA A 140 0.12 1.90 -9.17
C ALA A 140 1.33 1.15 -8.61
N ASN A 141 2.50 1.31 -9.24
CA ASN A 141 3.73 0.69 -8.78
C ASN A 141 4.77 1.74 -8.35
N PRO A 142 4.60 2.37 -7.18
CA PRO A 142 5.57 3.35 -6.68
C PRO A 142 6.95 2.75 -6.43
N GLY A 143 7.04 1.43 -6.30
CA GLY A 143 8.31 0.71 -6.13
C GLY A 143 9.30 0.87 -7.26
N GLU A 144 8.85 1.23 -8.47
CA GLU A 144 9.74 1.50 -9.60
C GLU A 144 10.67 2.70 -9.34
N GLU A 145 10.18 3.72 -8.63
CA GLU A 145 10.98 4.87 -8.26
C GLU A 145 12.05 4.57 -7.19
N PHE A 146 11.88 3.45 -6.48
CA PHE A 146 12.85 2.96 -5.50
C PHE A 146 14.03 2.23 -6.13
N LEU A 147 13.88 1.70 -7.35
CA LEU A 147 14.90 0.87 -7.98
C LEU A 147 16.09 1.70 -8.49
N GLY A 148 17.28 1.18 -8.25
CA GLY A 148 18.52 1.68 -8.84
C GLY A 148 18.65 1.33 -10.33
N GLU A 149 19.81 1.64 -10.91
CA GLU A 149 20.08 1.41 -12.33
C GLU A 149 20.05 -0.08 -12.72
N ASP A 150 20.31 -0.98 -11.76
CA ASP A 150 20.24 -2.42 -11.96
C ASP A 150 18.80 -2.95 -12.10
N GLY A 151 17.80 -2.12 -11.84
CA GLY A 151 16.38 -2.50 -11.85
C GLY A 151 15.99 -3.57 -10.84
N VAL A 152 16.84 -3.83 -9.84
CA VAL A 152 16.68 -4.91 -8.85
C VAL A 152 16.81 -4.39 -7.42
N SER A 153 17.89 -3.66 -7.15
CA SER A 153 18.23 -3.16 -5.81
C SER A 153 17.55 -1.81 -5.55
N PRO A 154 17.08 -1.56 -4.32
CA PRO A 154 16.65 -0.22 -3.94
C PRO A 154 17.82 0.76 -4.01
N LYS A 155 17.55 2.01 -4.40
CA LYS A 155 18.52 3.10 -4.32
C LYS A 155 19.00 3.28 -2.88
N PRO A 156 20.29 3.58 -2.68
CA PRO A 156 20.83 3.80 -1.34
C PRO A 156 20.06 4.87 -0.56
N GLY A 157 19.81 4.60 0.72
CA GLY A 157 19.16 5.53 1.64
C GLY A 157 17.63 5.65 1.49
N LEU A 158 16.99 4.84 0.66
CA LEU A 158 15.52 4.81 0.56
C LEU A 158 14.87 3.82 1.55
N LEU A 159 15.62 2.86 2.06
CA LEU A 159 15.19 1.95 3.10
C LEU A 159 16.05 2.12 4.35
N GLU A 160 15.46 1.95 5.55
CA GLU A 160 16.19 2.06 6.84
C GLU A 160 16.88 0.74 7.23
N ASP A 161 16.18 -0.36 6.98
CA ASP A 161 16.57 -1.71 7.44
C ASP A 161 16.46 -2.75 6.32
N GLY A 162 16.52 -2.29 5.08
CA GLY A 162 16.38 -3.14 3.90
C GLY A 162 14.95 -3.54 3.55
N LEU A 163 13.96 -3.07 4.32
CA LEU A 163 12.53 -3.33 4.14
C LEU A 163 11.68 -2.06 4.23
N HIS A 164 11.82 -1.32 5.33
CA HIS A 164 10.96 -0.18 5.61
C HIS A 164 11.51 1.10 4.96
N PRO A 165 10.66 1.90 4.30
CA PRO A 165 11.11 3.17 3.75
C PRO A 165 11.69 4.09 4.82
N SER A 166 12.80 4.74 4.50
CA SER A 166 13.32 5.89 5.24
C SER A 166 12.38 7.10 5.07
N ALA A 167 12.65 8.20 5.78
CA ALA A 167 11.92 9.46 5.54
C ALA A 167 11.94 9.85 4.07
N ARG A 168 13.11 9.72 3.40
CA ARG A 168 13.25 9.97 1.96
C ARG A 168 12.46 8.97 1.12
N GLY A 169 12.41 7.70 1.53
CA GLY A 169 11.60 6.68 0.87
C GLY A 169 10.11 7.01 0.95
N TYR A 170 9.64 7.45 2.12
CA TYR A 170 8.25 7.89 2.27
C TYR A 170 7.93 9.16 1.48
N ASP A 171 8.87 10.10 1.32
CA ASP A 171 8.68 11.25 0.44
C ASP A 171 8.45 10.83 -1.02
N ILE A 172 9.23 9.88 -1.52
CA ILE A 172 9.05 9.33 -2.87
C ILE A 172 7.69 8.65 -2.99
N LEU A 173 7.35 7.79 -2.02
CA LEU A 173 6.07 7.09 -2.00
C LEU A 173 4.90 8.07 -1.98
N GLY A 174 4.97 9.12 -1.16
CA GLY A 174 3.95 10.17 -1.07
C GLY A 174 3.79 10.96 -2.36
N LYS A 175 4.88 11.35 -3.00
CA LYS A 175 4.88 12.07 -4.28
C LYS A 175 4.27 11.20 -5.39
N SER A 176 4.70 9.95 -5.50
CA SER A 176 4.16 9.01 -6.47
C SER A 176 2.65 8.80 -6.29
N LEU A 177 2.21 8.63 -5.04
CA LEU A 177 0.80 8.48 -4.71
C LEU A 177 -0.01 9.74 -5.01
N SER A 178 0.53 10.93 -4.72
CA SER A 178 -0.12 12.22 -5.04
C SER A 178 -0.45 12.35 -6.53
N VAL A 179 0.47 11.96 -7.40
CA VAL A 179 0.25 11.98 -8.85
C VAL A 179 -0.89 11.02 -9.25
N VAL A 180 -0.93 9.84 -8.65
CA VAL A 180 -1.99 8.84 -8.95
C VAL A 180 -3.34 9.32 -8.47
N LEU A 181 -3.43 9.82 -7.23
CA LEU A 181 -4.67 10.33 -6.64
C LEU A 181 -5.22 11.52 -7.45
N LYS A 182 -4.34 12.42 -7.89
CA LYS A 182 -4.74 13.54 -8.77
C LYS A 182 -5.35 13.05 -10.07
N LYS A 183 -4.73 12.07 -10.74
CA LYS A 183 -5.30 11.48 -11.97
C LYS A 183 -6.65 10.80 -11.72
N MET A 184 -6.83 10.19 -10.56
CA MET A 184 -8.12 9.61 -10.18
C MET A 184 -9.16 10.71 -9.95
N ASP A 185 -8.80 11.81 -9.30
CA ASP A 185 -9.67 12.97 -9.11
C ASP A 185 -10.11 13.60 -10.42
N ASP A 186 -9.18 13.80 -11.35
CA ASP A 186 -9.48 14.37 -12.66
C ASP A 186 -10.48 13.50 -13.44
N LYS A 187 -10.43 12.18 -13.25
CA LYS A 187 -11.29 11.22 -13.96
C LYS A 187 -12.64 10.99 -13.27
N TYR A 188 -12.69 10.95 -11.95
CA TYR A 188 -13.85 10.50 -11.18
C TYR A 188 -14.44 11.57 -10.26
N GLY A 189 -13.96 12.81 -10.35
CA GLY A 189 -14.26 13.88 -9.42
C GLY A 189 -13.41 13.76 -8.14
N LYS A 190 -13.45 14.78 -7.30
CA LYS A 190 -12.60 14.89 -6.09
C LYS A 190 -12.80 13.72 -5.10
N LEU A 191 -12.10 12.62 -5.33
CA LEU A 191 -12.16 11.42 -4.48
C LEU A 191 -11.49 11.63 -3.13
N HIS A 192 -10.43 12.44 -3.09
CA HIS A 192 -9.65 12.75 -1.90
C HIS A 192 -9.70 14.24 -1.54
N ALA A 193 -10.78 14.96 -1.91
CA ALA A 193 -10.95 16.35 -1.55
C ALA A 193 -10.96 16.58 -0.04
N PRO A 194 -10.44 17.72 0.45
CA PRO A 194 -10.59 18.11 1.85
C PRO A 194 -12.08 18.19 2.23
N ARG A 195 -12.35 18.01 3.52
CA ARG A 195 -13.70 18.25 4.09
C ARG A 195 -14.07 19.70 4.05
#